data_4e79e45b2567f149a14882bb36317989
#
_entry.id   4e79e45b2567f149a14882bb36317989
#
_cell.length_a   1.000
_cell.length_b   1.000
_cell.length_c   1.000
_cell.angle_alpha   90.00
_cell.angle_beta   90.00
_cell.angle_gamma   90.00
#
_symmetry.space_group_name_H-M   'P 1'
#
loop_
_entity.id
_entity.type
_entity.pdbx_description
1 polymer ?
#
loop_
_entity_poly.entity_id
_entity_poly.type
_entity_poly.pdbx_seq_one_letter_code
_entity_poly.pdbx_strand_id
1 'polypeptide(L)'
;MKTLQVSMKNRVGCTLRGIVTLPETNEPVPFVLNLHGFAGSASGYKYLHTHMARMLADHGVGCARFDFYGCGESDGEFSDMTFDGLHSDAADLYAWVRAQPYVDSRRVFLSGQSMGGYVAASIAPRLRPHGLILMCPGAGMWYGCARR
;
A
#
# COMPACT_ATOMS: atom_id res chain seq x y z
N MET A 1 7.53 -11.61 15.60
CA MET A 1 6.86 -10.61 14.72
C MET A 1 6.87 -9.26 15.41
N LYS A 2 7.23 -8.20 14.71
CA LYS A 2 7.27 -6.81 15.20
C LYS A 2 6.30 -5.94 14.40
N THR A 3 5.57 -5.06 15.08
CA THR A 3 4.66 -4.10 14.45
C THR A 3 5.09 -2.68 14.78
N LEU A 4 5.19 -1.83 13.76
CA LEU A 4 5.60 -0.44 13.86
C LEU A 4 4.49 0.46 13.34
N GLN A 5 4.15 1.51 14.09
CA GLN A 5 3.40 2.64 13.54
C GLN A 5 4.38 3.53 12.78
N VAL A 6 4.02 3.90 11.57
CA VAL A 6 4.88 4.68 10.68
C VAL A 6 4.10 5.82 10.02
N SER A 7 4.81 6.85 9.63
CA SER A 7 4.24 7.93 8.83
C SER A 7 5.27 8.45 7.84
N MET A 8 4.79 8.99 6.73
CA MET A 8 5.62 9.67 5.75
C MET A 8 4.88 10.87 5.17
N LYS A 9 5.60 11.84 4.66
CA LYS A 9 5.00 12.94 3.89
C LYS A 9 5.03 12.59 2.40
N ASN A 10 3.86 12.68 1.76
CA ASN A 10 3.79 12.59 0.32
C ASN A 10 4.35 13.86 -0.36
N ARG A 11 4.48 13.85 -1.67
CA ARG A 11 5.08 14.96 -2.46
C ARG A 11 4.37 16.30 -2.33
N VAL A 12 3.12 16.33 -1.86
CA VAL A 12 2.36 17.56 -1.61
C VAL A 12 2.39 17.97 -0.13
N GLY A 13 3.17 17.29 0.70
CA GLY A 13 3.39 17.62 2.11
C GLY A 13 2.36 17.07 3.10
N CYS A 14 1.38 16.28 2.65
CA CYS A 14 0.41 15.62 3.52
C CYS A 14 1.01 14.39 4.19
N THR A 15 0.66 14.15 5.45
CA THR A 15 1.13 13.00 6.20
C THR A 15 0.25 11.78 5.93
N LEU A 16 0.85 10.73 5.40
CA LEU A 16 0.24 9.41 5.29
C LEU A 16 0.69 8.56 6.48
N ARG A 17 -0.25 7.91 7.14
CA ARG A 17 -0.01 7.08 8.33
C ARG A 17 -0.26 5.63 8.01
N GLY A 18 0.53 4.77 8.63
CA GLY A 18 0.43 3.34 8.33
C GLY A 18 1.06 2.45 9.38
N ILE A 19 1.05 1.18 9.08
CA ILE A 19 1.56 0.12 9.93
C ILE A 19 2.49 -0.77 9.11
N VAL A 20 3.67 -1.01 9.65
CA VAL A 20 4.63 -1.98 9.14
C VAL A 20 4.63 -3.19 10.05
N THR A 21 4.47 -4.38 9.47
CA THR A 21 4.59 -5.66 10.17
C THR A 21 5.84 -6.38 9.64
N LEU A 22 6.71 -6.78 10.54
CA LEU A 22 8.01 -7.39 10.23
C LEU A 22 8.14 -8.78 10.85
N PRO A 23 8.78 -9.74 10.18
CA PRO A 23 9.24 -10.96 10.82
C PRO A 23 10.32 -10.66 11.87
N GLU A 24 10.58 -11.63 12.74
CA GLU A 24 11.66 -11.55 13.72
C GLU A 24 13.00 -11.90 13.06
N THR A 25 13.62 -10.89 12.47
CA THR A 25 14.97 -10.98 11.89
C THR A 25 15.61 -9.61 11.88
N ASN A 26 16.93 -9.56 11.84
CA ASN A 26 17.69 -8.33 11.63
C ASN A 26 18.11 -8.13 10.17
N GLU A 27 17.85 -9.11 9.32
CA GLU A 27 18.18 -9.05 7.90
C GLU A 27 17.05 -8.38 7.09
N PRO A 28 17.39 -7.65 6.01
CA PRO A 28 16.40 -7.15 5.08
C PRO A 28 15.59 -8.29 4.45
N VAL A 29 14.26 -8.14 4.42
CA VAL A 29 13.33 -9.17 3.95
C VAL A 29 12.58 -8.76 2.70
N PRO A 30 12.03 -9.73 1.93
CA PRO A 30 11.04 -9.43 0.90
C PRO A 30 9.87 -8.67 1.51
N PHE A 31 9.26 -7.78 0.74
CA PHE A 31 8.29 -6.85 1.29
C PHE A 31 7.06 -6.67 0.42
N VAL A 32 5.90 -6.54 1.03
CA VAL A 32 4.65 -6.22 0.34
C VAL A 32 4.19 -4.83 0.78
N LEU A 33 3.98 -3.92 -0.18
CA LEU A 33 3.16 -2.72 0.04
C LEU A 33 1.73 -3.06 -0.36
N ASN A 34 0.81 -3.02 0.61
CA ASN A 34 -0.60 -3.33 0.38
C ASN A 34 -1.45 -2.06 0.39
N LEU A 35 -2.23 -1.86 -0.68
CA LEU A 35 -3.11 -0.73 -0.91
C LEU A 35 -4.57 -1.13 -0.64
N HIS A 36 -5.25 -0.36 0.23
CA HIS A 36 -6.63 -0.66 0.61
C HIS A 36 -7.66 -0.24 -0.45
N GLY A 37 -8.90 -0.73 -0.30
CA GLY A 37 -10.02 -0.43 -1.18
C GLY A 37 -10.69 0.92 -0.87
N PHE A 38 -11.71 1.25 -1.67
CA PHE A 38 -12.51 2.47 -1.52
C PHE A 38 -13.14 2.55 -0.14
N ALA A 39 -13.10 3.73 0.48
CA ALA A 39 -13.59 4.00 1.84
C ALA A 39 -13.02 3.03 2.90
N GLY A 40 -11.87 2.42 2.62
CA GLY A 40 -11.21 1.49 3.51
C GLY A 40 -10.13 2.15 4.37
N SER A 41 -9.33 1.29 4.99
CA SER A 41 -8.19 1.69 5.81
C SER A 41 -7.06 0.64 5.71
N ALA A 42 -5.92 0.94 6.30
CA ALA A 42 -4.77 0.04 6.41
C ALA A 42 -5.13 -1.33 7.02
N SER A 43 -6.16 -1.42 7.86
CA SER A 43 -6.60 -2.68 8.47
C SER A 43 -7.38 -3.57 7.51
N GLY A 44 -8.03 -2.98 6.52
CA GLY A 44 -8.93 -3.67 5.59
C GLY A 44 -10.25 -4.11 6.24
N TYR A 45 -11.21 -4.51 5.41
CA TYR A 45 -12.51 -5.02 5.87
C TYR A 45 -12.32 -6.24 6.76
N LYS A 46 -12.96 -6.24 7.93
CA LYS A 46 -12.84 -7.29 8.96
C LYS A 46 -11.39 -7.66 9.26
N TYR A 47 -10.49 -6.67 9.26
CA TYR A 47 -9.06 -6.85 9.55
C TYR A 47 -8.31 -7.74 8.55
N LEU A 48 -8.82 -7.92 7.33
CA LEU A 48 -8.23 -8.79 6.31
C LEU A 48 -6.75 -8.45 6.05
N HIS A 49 -6.44 -7.17 5.88
CA HIS A 49 -5.06 -6.74 5.61
C HIS A 49 -4.16 -6.92 6.83
N THR A 50 -4.72 -6.78 8.04
CA THR A 50 -3.98 -7.05 9.28
C THR A 50 -3.61 -8.53 9.40
N HIS A 51 -4.56 -9.43 9.14
CA HIS A 51 -4.30 -10.86 9.16
C HIS A 51 -3.32 -11.30 8.07
N MET A 52 -3.47 -10.74 6.87
CA MET A 52 -2.53 -10.99 5.77
C MET A 52 -1.10 -10.56 6.15
N ALA A 53 -0.93 -9.37 6.72
CA ALA A 53 0.39 -8.89 7.12
C ALA A 53 1.04 -9.76 8.19
N ARG A 54 0.27 -10.27 9.14
CA ARG A 54 0.75 -11.21 10.17
C ARG A 54 1.17 -12.54 9.56
N MET A 55 0.32 -13.10 8.69
CA MET A 55 0.64 -14.33 7.96
C MET A 55 1.92 -14.18 7.13
N LEU A 56 2.10 -13.07 6.42
CA LEU A 56 3.31 -12.79 5.66
C LEU A 56 4.54 -12.74 6.57
N ALA A 57 4.45 -12.08 7.72
CA ALA A 57 5.55 -12.00 8.68
C ALA A 57 5.93 -13.37 9.25
N ASP A 58 4.95 -14.25 9.51
CA ASP A 58 5.20 -15.63 9.96
C ASP A 58 5.94 -16.45 8.89
N HIS A 59 5.88 -16.03 7.62
CA HIS A 59 6.59 -16.65 6.49
C HIS A 59 7.83 -15.85 6.02
N GLY A 60 8.34 -14.94 6.84
CA GLY A 60 9.56 -14.20 6.56
C GLY A 60 9.41 -13.03 5.57
N VAL A 61 8.19 -12.54 5.34
CA VAL A 61 7.89 -11.41 4.44
C VAL A 61 7.35 -10.24 5.23
N GLY A 62 7.94 -9.06 5.08
CA GLY A 62 7.43 -7.83 5.68
C GLY A 62 6.24 -7.27 4.91
N CYS A 63 5.41 -6.48 5.59
CA CYS A 63 4.25 -5.84 4.96
C CYS A 63 4.07 -4.42 5.48
N ALA A 64 3.92 -3.47 4.56
CA ALA A 64 3.52 -2.09 4.84
C ALA A 64 2.08 -1.86 4.36
N ARG A 65 1.29 -1.21 5.20
CA ARG A 65 -0.10 -0.85 4.96
C ARG A 65 -0.30 0.59 5.41
N PHE A 66 -0.74 1.44 4.52
CA PHE A 66 -1.00 2.86 4.82
C PHE A 66 -2.45 3.20 4.54
N ASP A 67 -2.95 4.17 5.27
CA ASP A 67 -4.16 4.88 4.87
C ASP A 67 -3.81 5.86 3.76
N PHE A 68 -4.58 5.87 2.68
CA PHE A 68 -4.46 6.90 1.65
C PHE A 68 -4.86 8.28 2.19
N TYR A 69 -4.45 9.34 1.50
CA TYR A 69 -4.95 10.68 1.77
C TYR A 69 -6.48 10.70 1.87
N GLY A 70 -7.00 11.35 2.90
CA GLY A 70 -8.44 11.42 3.17
C GLY A 70 -9.06 10.15 3.72
N CYS A 71 -8.24 9.14 4.10
CA CYS A 71 -8.71 7.89 4.67
C CYS A 71 -8.05 7.62 6.03
N GLY A 72 -8.77 6.92 6.91
CA GLY A 72 -8.27 6.45 8.21
C GLY A 72 -7.63 7.57 9.03
N GLU A 73 -6.38 7.39 9.40
CA GLU A 73 -5.61 8.33 10.23
C GLU A 73 -4.71 9.28 9.39
N SER A 74 -4.69 9.15 8.05
CA SER A 74 -3.93 10.03 7.18
C SER A 74 -4.57 11.41 7.08
N ASP A 75 -3.76 12.43 6.70
CA ASP A 75 -4.24 13.78 6.52
C ASP A 75 -5.28 13.88 5.39
N GLY A 76 -6.10 14.93 5.42
CA GLY A 76 -7.07 15.27 4.38
C GLY A 76 -8.48 14.78 4.64
N GLU A 77 -9.36 15.18 3.74
CA GLU A 77 -10.78 14.80 3.77
C GLU A 77 -11.08 13.82 2.63
N PHE A 78 -11.93 12.84 2.91
CA PHE A 78 -12.31 11.83 1.92
C PHE A 78 -12.89 12.43 0.63
N SER A 79 -13.60 13.55 0.73
CA SER A 79 -14.16 14.29 -0.39
C SER A 79 -13.13 14.84 -1.37
N ASP A 80 -11.89 15.03 -0.91
CA ASP A 80 -10.81 15.61 -1.70
C ASP A 80 -9.94 14.56 -2.40
N MET A 81 -10.25 13.28 -2.17
CA MET A 81 -9.54 12.16 -2.77
C MET A 81 -9.78 12.10 -4.29
N THR A 82 -8.69 11.97 -5.04
CA THR A 82 -8.73 11.80 -6.51
C THR A 82 -7.92 10.58 -6.93
N PHE A 83 -8.21 10.00 -8.10
CA PHE A 83 -7.40 8.89 -8.61
C PHE A 83 -5.94 9.29 -8.87
N ASP A 84 -5.71 10.50 -9.38
CA ASP A 84 -4.35 11.01 -9.57
C ASP A 84 -3.61 11.14 -8.24
N GLY A 85 -4.30 11.59 -7.20
CA GLY A 85 -3.78 11.62 -5.82
C GLY A 85 -3.43 10.22 -5.32
N LEU A 86 -4.33 9.24 -5.50
CA LEU A 86 -4.07 7.84 -5.11
C LEU A 86 -2.88 7.23 -5.84
N HIS A 87 -2.75 7.46 -7.15
CA HIS A 87 -1.59 7.00 -7.93
C HIS A 87 -0.29 7.65 -7.44
N SER A 88 -0.35 8.96 -7.14
CA SER A 88 0.78 9.71 -6.60
C SER A 88 1.20 9.20 -5.23
N ASP A 89 0.24 9.05 -4.30
CA ASP A 89 0.49 8.53 -2.95
C ASP A 89 1.07 7.12 -2.99
N ALA A 90 0.49 6.23 -3.80
CA ALA A 90 0.98 4.86 -3.93
C ALA A 90 2.42 4.81 -4.47
N ALA A 91 2.79 5.70 -5.39
CA ALA A 91 4.16 5.81 -5.89
C ALA A 91 5.12 6.31 -4.82
N ASP A 92 4.71 7.31 -4.03
CA ASP A 92 5.51 7.85 -2.93
C ASP A 92 5.69 6.81 -1.81
N LEU A 93 4.63 6.08 -1.46
CA LEU A 93 4.67 4.96 -0.51
C LEU A 93 5.60 3.83 -0.98
N TYR A 94 5.56 3.49 -2.27
CA TYR A 94 6.43 2.46 -2.83
C TYR A 94 7.92 2.88 -2.75
N ALA A 95 8.22 4.13 -3.07
CA ALA A 95 9.57 4.67 -2.93
C ALA A 95 10.03 4.68 -1.46
N TRP A 96 9.14 5.10 -0.55
CA TRP A 96 9.40 5.11 0.89
C TRP A 96 9.69 3.70 1.42
N VAL A 97 8.88 2.71 1.04
CA VAL A 97 9.09 1.30 1.45
C VAL A 97 10.46 0.80 0.99
N ARG A 98 10.82 1.04 -0.27
CA ARG A 98 12.10 0.60 -0.83
C ARG A 98 13.33 1.22 -0.16
N ALA A 99 13.17 2.38 0.46
CA ALA A 99 14.24 3.09 1.16
C ALA A 99 14.45 2.60 2.60
N GLN A 100 13.58 1.74 3.13
CA GLN A 100 13.70 1.30 4.52
C GLN A 100 14.81 0.26 4.71
N PRO A 101 15.59 0.35 5.80
CA PRO A 101 16.75 -0.54 6.01
C PRO A 101 16.39 -2.01 6.21
N TYR A 102 15.17 -2.31 6.62
CA TYR A 102 14.64 -3.66 6.82
C TYR A 102 14.01 -4.27 5.56
N VAL A 103 14.06 -3.57 4.43
CA VAL A 103 13.47 -4.01 3.15
C VAL A 103 14.56 -4.45 2.17
N ASP A 104 14.45 -5.67 1.64
CA ASP A 104 15.19 -6.02 0.43
C ASP A 104 14.56 -5.29 -0.78
N SER A 105 15.18 -4.20 -1.17
CA SER A 105 14.66 -3.31 -2.22
C SER A 105 14.50 -3.97 -3.60
N ARG A 106 15.10 -5.14 -3.81
CA ARG A 106 14.98 -5.92 -5.06
C ARG A 106 13.75 -6.83 -5.05
N ARG A 107 13.18 -7.13 -3.87
CA ARG A 107 12.05 -8.03 -3.68
C ARG A 107 10.86 -7.31 -3.03
N VAL A 108 10.45 -6.20 -3.62
CA VAL A 108 9.27 -5.44 -3.18
C VAL A 108 8.10 -5.73 -4.12
N PHE A 109 7.04 -6.27 -3.53
CA PHE A 109 5.78 -6.59 -4.20
C PHE A 109 4.78 -5.47 -3.97
N LEU A 110 3.94 -5.22 -4.95
CA LEU A 110 2.80 -4.31 -4.84
C LEU A 110 1.52 -5.13 -4.77
N SER A 111 0.71 -4.86 -3.77
CA SER A 111 -0.56 -5.55 -3.55
C SER A 111 -1.69 -4.55 -3.44
N GLY A 112 -2.90 -4.93 -3.82
CA GLY A 112 -4.06 -4.09 -3.62
C GLY A 112 -5.39 -4.81 -3.72
N GLN A 113 -6.36 -4.34 -2.95
CA GLN A 113 -7.72 -4.83 -2.92
C GLN A 113 -8.67 -3.82 -3.56
N SER A 114 -9.58 -4.26 -4.43
CA SER A 114 -10.63 -3.45 -5.06
C SER A 114 -10.03 -2.19 -5.72
N MET A 115 -10.35 -0.98 -5.27
CA MET A 115 -9.75 0.28 -5.71
C MET A 115 -8.22 0.27 -5.57
N GLY A 116 -7.69 -0.23 -4.45
CA GLY A 116 -6.24 -0.38 -4.26
C GLY A 116 -5.61 -1.33 -5.28
N GLY A 117 -6.34 -2.37 -5.70
CA GLY A 117 -5.92 -3.26 -6.78
C GLY A 117 -5.90 -2.56 -8.14
N TYR A 118 -6.87 -1.71 -8.43
CA TYR A 118 -6.85 -0.84 -9.62
C TYR A 118 -5.66 0.11 -9.60
N VAL A 119 -5.41 0.80 -8.49
CA VAL A 119 -4.26 1.70 -8.32
C VAL A 119 -2.95 0.94 -8.52
N ALA A 120 -2.80 -0.22 -7.86
CA ALA A 120 -1.60 -1.06 -7.98
C ALA A 120 -1.33 -1.47 -9.44
N ALA A 121 -2.35 -1.96 -10.14
CA ALA A 121 -2.24 -2.36 -11.55
C ALA A 121 -1.87 -1.17 -12.45
N SER A 122 -2.44 0.01 -12.19
CA SER A 122 -2.22 1.22 -13.00
C SER A 122 -0.78 1.74 -12.88
N ILE A 123 -0.16 1.66 -11.71
CA ILE A 123 1.19 2.19 -11.49
C ILE A 123 2.30 1.14 -11.69
N ALA A 124 1.98 -0.15 -11.65
CA ALA A 124 2.95 -1.23 -11.78
C ALA A 124 3.85 -1.13 -13.04
N PRO A 125 3.35 -0.78 -14.24
CA PRO A 125 4.22 -0.64 -15.42
C PRO A 125 5.33 0.40 -15.25
N ARG A 126 5.06 1.47 -14.48
CA ARG A 126 6.04 2.53 -14.19
C ARG A 126 6.99 2.16 -13.06
N LEU A 127 6.47 1.56 -11.98
CA LEU A 127 7.25 1.25 -10.79
C LEU A 127 8.05 -0.04 -10.89
N ARG A 128 7.62 -0.98 -11.76
CA ARG A 128 8.23 -2.29 -11.97
C ARG A 128 8.48 -3.04 -10.65
N PRO A 129 7.43 -3.31 -9.85
CA PRO A 129 7.58 -4.10 -8.64
C PRO A 129 8.09 -5.50 -8.99
N HIS A 130 8.67 -6.19 -7.99
CA HIS A 130 9.11 -7.58 -8.15
C HIS A 130 7.94 -8.52 -8.51
N GLY A 131 6.74 -8.21 -8.03
CA GLY A 131 5.50 -8.90 -8.37
C GLY A 131 4.29 -8.06 -8.00
N LEU A 132 3.14 -8.45 -8.55
CA LEU A 132 1.86 -7.78 -8.36
C LEU A 132 0.84 -8.78 -7.81
N ILE A 133 0.16 -8.41 -6.71
CA ILE A 133 -0.86 -9.23 -6.05
C ILE A 133 -2.18 -8.47 -6.09
N LEU A 134 -3.15 -8.94 -6.85
CA LEU A 134 -4.43 -8.28 -7.03
C LEU A 134 -5.54 -9.08 -6.34
N MET A 135 -6.21 -8.47 -5.38
CA MET A 135 -7.35 -9.04 -4.67
C MET A 135 -8.63 -8.33 -5.14
N CYS A 136 -9.44 -9.02 -5.93
CA CYS A 136 -10.68 -8.48 -6.50
C CYS A 136 -10.49 -7.06 -7.06
N PRO A 137 -9.55 -6.83 -7.99
CA PRO A 137 -9.23 -5.49 -8.47
C PRO A 137 -10.46 -4.85 -9.09
N GLY A 138 -10.63 -3.55 -8.86
CA GLY A 138 -11.76 -2.76 -9.33
C GLY A 138 -11.71 -2.52 -10.86
N ALA A 139 -11.70 -3.58 -11.67
CA ALA A 139 -11.54 -3.51 -13.12
C ALA A 139 -12.63 -2.66 -13.81
N GLY A 140 -13.84 -2.59 -13.24
CA GLY A 140 -14.90 -1.72 -13.73
C GLY A 140 -14.58 -0.22 -13.65
N MET A 141 -13.69 0.19 -12.76
CA MET A 141 -13.22 1.57 -12.63
C MET A 141 -12.39 1.98 -13.86
N TRP A 142 -11.70 1.03 -14.49
CA TRP A 142 -10.94 1.24 -15.71
C TRP A 142 -11.81 1.74 -16.87
N TYR A 143 -12.97 1.13 -17.05
CA TYR A 143 -13.90 1.51 -18.14
C TYR A 143 -14.57 2.87 -17.90
N GLY A 144 -14.77 3.27 -16.66
CA GLY A 144 -15.34 4.56 -16.29
C GLY A 144 -14.38 5.74 -16.54
N CYS A 145 -13.08 5.54 -16.35
CA CYS A 145 -12.06 6.58 -16.57
C CYS A 145 -11.66 6.72 -18.04
N ALA A 146 -11.73 5.66 -18.85
CA ALA A 146 -11.35 5.68 -20.27
C ALA A 146 -12.40 6.34 -21.17
N ARG A 147 -13.58 6.70 -20.67
CA ARG A 147 -14.68 7.30 -21.43
C ARG A 147 -14.92 8.79 -21.13
N ARG A 148 -14.03 9.44 -20.41
CA ARG A 148 -14.08 10.88 -20.14
C ARG A 148 -12.87 11.58 -20.84
#